data_cf1d41927944a9d1cb9c6ab9a6e4b0d0
#
_entry.id   cf1d41927944a9d1cb9c6ab9a6e4b0d0
#
_cell.length_a   1.000
_cell.length_b   1.000
_cell.length_c   1.000
_cell.angle_alpha   90.00
_cell.angle_beta   90.00
_cell.angle_gamma   90.00
#
_symmetry.space_group_name_H-M   'P 1'
#
loop_
_entity.id
_entity.type
_entity.pdbx_description
1 polymer ?
#
loop_
_entity_poly.entity_id
_entity_poly.type
_entity_poly.pdbx_seq_one_letter_code
_entity_poly.pdbx_strand_id
1 'polypeptide(L)'
;YLIYKSGMDKIRTALRVAERDALENFEENVGVLKHTDAIVYKGCSHILSPLLQSIRNRKSVLMDYRAGYTKEKSSRRVEPVGLYFMNNQWYLLAWCCLRDDYRTFKLTRIISVSQTEEPYTHKHPSLKSLLGKMYAEDIVYKVTIKIEKEAMYLARGNRYHRLVEETEYDDYAICHYHTFSLELFARWYLSFADKGQIIEPVELKDIVKKLIDSITSYGF
;
A
#
# COMPACT_ATOMS: atom_id res chain seq x y z
N TYR A 1 -2.75 -16.37 9.00
CA TYR A 1 -3.31 -17.41 8.13
C TYR A 1 -4.73 -17.07 7.66
N LEU A 2 -5.64 -16.69 8.58
CA LEU A 2 -7.03 -16.30 8.26
C LEU A 2 -7.11 -15.07 7.32
N ILE A 3 -6.22 -14.10 7.45
CA ILE A 3 -6.17 -12.89 6.64
C ILE A 3 -5.68 -13.19 5.22
N TYR A 4 -4.70 -14.07 5.09
CA TYR A 4 -4.22 -14.55 3.78
C TYR A 4 -5.36 -15.26 3.04
N LYS A 5 -6.08 -16.17 3.71
CA LYS A 5 -7.23 -16.87 3.15
C LYS A 5 -8.32 -15.92 2.67
N SER A 6 -8.67 -14.90 3.48
CA SER A 6 -9.64 -13.86 3.09
C SER A 6 -9.18 -13.05 1.87
N GLY A 7 -7.88 -12.74 1.74
CA GLY A 7 -7.32 -12.06 0.58
C GLY A 7 -7.41 -12.92 -0.69
N MET A 8 -7.06 -14.20 -0.57
CA MET A 8 -7.16 -15.17 -1.68
C MET A 8 -8.61 -15.40 -2.11
N ASP A 9 -9.56 -15.47 -1.17
CA ASP A 9 -10.98 -15.62 -1.50
C ASP A 9 -11.51 -14.41 -2.28
N LYS A 10 -11.00 -13.22 -2.03
CA LYS A 10 -11.36 -12.00 -2.77
C LYS A 10 -10.81 -11.99 -4.20
N ILE A 11 -9.59 -12.48 -4.41
CA ILE A 11 -9.03 -12.68 -5.75
C ILE A 11 -9.85 -13.75 -6.48
N ARG A 12 -10.13 -14.88 -5.84
CA ARG A 12 -10.97 -15.95 -6.41
C ARG A 12 -12.33 -15.45 -6.84
N THR A 13 -12.93 -14.52 -6.08
CA THR A 13 -14.25 -13.94 -6.42
C THR A 13 -14.17 -13.00 -7.63
N ALA A 14 -13.02 -12.34 -7.85
CA ALA A 14 -12.81 -11.43 -8.96
C ALA A 14 -12.42 -12.13 -10.28
N LEU A 15 -11.99 -13.40 -10.22
CA LEU A 15 -11.50 -14.17 -11.37
C LEU A 15 -12.58 -15.12 -11.89
N ARG A 16 -12.51 -15.45 -13.19
CA ARG A 16 -13.33 -16.51 -13.82
C ARG A 16 -12.84 -17.88 -13.36
N VAL A 17 -13.68 -18.92 -13.51
CA VAL A 17 -13.40 -20.29 -13.04
C VAL A 17 -12.06 -20.82 -13.55
N ALA A 18 -11.77 -20.66 -14.85
CA ALA A 18 -10.52 -21.11 -15.47
C ALA A 18 -9.25 -20.37 -14.97
N GLU A 19 -9.43 -19.19 -14.39
CA GLU A 19 -8.34 -18.36 -13.85
C GLU A 19 -8.09 -18.66 -12.37
N ARG A 20 -9.07 -19.26 -11.67
CA ARG A 20 -8.95 -19.68 -10.27
C ARG A 20 -7.96 -20.81 -10.08
N ASP A 21 -7.97 -21.80 -10.97
CA ASP A 21 -7.04 -22.92 -10.94
C ASP A 21 -5.60 -22.45 -11.18
N ALA A 22 -5.42 -21.41 -12.01
CA ALA A 22 -4.14 -20.78 -12.22
C ALA A 22 -3.64 -20.05 -10.95
N LEU A 23 -4.53 -19.52 -10.13
CA LEU A 23 -4.20 -18.80 -8.90
C LEU A 23 -3.69 -19.75 -7.79
N GLU A 24 -4.24 -20.96 -7.72
CA GLU A 24 -3.84 -21.97 -6.71
C GLU A 24 -2.39 -22.39 -6.85
N ASN A 25 -1.84 -22.31 -8.07
CA ASN A 25 -0.43 -22.60 -8.35
C ASN A 25 0.50 -21.39 -8.11
N PHE A 26 -0.02 -20.24 -7.65
CA PHE A 26 0.72 -18.97 -7.52
C PHE A 26 0.73 -18.37 -6.12
N GLU A 27 0.51 -19.17 -5.09
CA GLU A 27 0.57 -18.70 -3.70
C GLU A 27 1.89 -17.99 -3.35
N GLU A 28 2.98 -18.33 -4.04
CA GLU A 28 4.27 -17.67 -3.86
C GLU A 28 4.31 -16.23 -4.39
N ASN A 29 3.40 -15.87 -5.31
CA ASN A 29 3.37 -14.57 -5.98
C ASN A 29 2.26 -13.64 -5.47
N VAL A 30 1.45 -14.10 -4.49
CA VAL A 30 0.38 -13.32 -3.89
C VAL A 30 0.61 -13.17 -2.40
N GLY A 31 1.00 -11.97 -1.98
CA GLY A 31 1.20 -11.63 -0.57
C GLY A 31 0.07 -10.77 -0.02
N VAL A 32 -0.49 -11.15 1.14
CA VAL A 32 -1.44 -10.31 1.90
C VAL A 32 -0.72 -9.78 3.13
N LEU A 33 -0.37 -8.51 3.12
CA LEU A 33 0.15 -7.80 4.30
C LEU A 33 -1.02 -7.20 5.07
N LYS A 34 -1.09 -7.53 6.36
CA LYS A 34 -2.24 -7.28 7.26
C LYS A 34 -2.93 -5.92 7.04
N HIS A 35 -4.19 -5.90 6.69
CA HIS A 35 -5.35 -5.30 7.38
C HIS A 35 -6.61 -5.32 6.50
N THR A 36 -7.70 -5.65 7.16
CA THR A 36 -9.03 -6.03 6.71
C THR A 36 -9.85 -4.93 6.03
N ASP A 37 -10.93 -5.41 5.42
CA ASP A 37 -12.02 -4.77 4.69
C ASP A 37 -11.68 -4.44 3.23
N ALA A 38 -11.75 -5.51 2.44
CA ALA A 38 -11.58 -5.37 1.00
C ALA A 38 -12.86 -4.82 0.38
N ILE A 39 -12.74 -3.65 -0.15
CA ILE A 39 -13.61 -3.24 -1.23
C ILE A 39 -13.41 -4.28 -2.34
N VAL A 40 -14.46 -5.03 -2.63
CA VAL A 40 -14.47 -5.98 -3.74
C VAL A 40 -14.25 -5.16 -5.01
N TYR A 41 -13.09 -5.31 -5.62
CA TYR A 41 -12.81 -4.71 -6.94
C TYR A 41 -13.66 -5.42 -7.99
N LYS A 42 -14.96 -5.11 -8.05
CA LYS A 42 -15.81 -5.50 -9.17
C LYS A 42 -15.23 -4.82 -10.42
N GLY A 43 -14.70 -5.63 -11.34
CA GLY A 43 -14.23 -5.15 -12.65
C GLY A 43 -12.72 -5.18 -12.90
N CYS A 44 -11.88 -5.67 -11.96
CA CYS A 44 -10.42 -5.73 -12.18
C CYS A 44 -9.92 -7.00 -12.90
N SER A 45 -10.83 -7.90 -13.32
CA SER A 45 -10.44 -9.15 -14.00
C SER A 45 -9.64 -8.89 -15.28
N HIS A 46 -9.96 -7.84 -16.03
CA HIS A 46 -9.24 -7.44 -17.25
C HIS A 46 -7.80 -6.96 -17.00
N ILE A 47 -7.46 -6.59 -15.75
CA ILE A 47 -6.11 -6.21 -15.32
C ILE A 47 -5.40 -7.38 -14.66
N LEU A 48 -6.11 -8.11 -13.78
CA LEU A 48 -5.52 -9.20 -13.00
C LEU A 48 -5.11 -10.39 -13.88
N SER A 49 -5.98 -10.81 -14.79
CA SER A 49 -5.72 -11.97 -15.64
C SER A 49 -4.45 -11.82 -16.49
N PRO A 50 -4.24 -10.71 -17.26
CA PRO A 50 -3.00 -10.50 -17.99
C PRO A 50 -1.76 -10.46 -17.08
N LEU A 51 -1.85 -9.86 -15.89
CA LEU A 51 -0.73 -9.78 -14.96
C LEU A 51 -0.35 -11.16 -14.43
N LEU A 52 -1.32 -11.99 -14.02
CA LEU A 52 -1.07 -13.34 -13.53
C LEU A 52 -0.49 -14.24 -14.63
N GLN A 53 -1.00 -14.13 -15.86
CA GLN A 53 -0.45 -14.85 -17.01
C GLN A 53 0.99 -14.41 -17.32
N SER A 54 1.28 -13.11 -17.24
CA SER A 54 2.62 -12.56 -17.42
C SER A 54 3.60 -13.12 -16.37
N ILE A 55 3.22 -13.11 -15.10
CA ILE A 55 4.02 -13.68 -13.99
C ILE A 55 4.32 -15.16 -14.27
N ARG A 56 3.28 -15.94 -14.66
CA ARG A 56 3.40 -17.35 -14.97
C ARG A 56 4.35 -17.64 -16.14
N ASN A 57 4.16 -16.90 -17.22
CA ASN A 57 4.87 -17.13 -18.47
C ASN A 57 6.21 -16.39 -18.53
N ARG A 58 6.53 -15.58 -17.51
CA ARG A 58 7.71 -14.71 -17.46
C ARG A 58 7.85 -13.85 -18.72
N LYS A 59 6.72 -13.27 -19.16
CA LYS A 59 6.65 -12.34 -20.28
C LYS A 59 6.31 -10.95 -19.78
N SER A 60 6.96 -9.92 -20.33
CA SER A 60 6.67 -8.53 -19.98
C SER A 60 5.26 -8.11 -20.39
N VAL A 61 4.77 -7.03 -19.80
CA VAL A 61 3.52 -6.39 -20.21
C VAL A 61 3.75 -4.92 -20.53
N LEU A 62 2.96 -4.40 -21.45
CA LEU A 62 2.80 -2.96 -21.64
C LEU A 62 1.62 -2.51 -20.77
N MET A 63 1.88 -1.52 -19.91
CA MET A 63 0.92 -1.06 -18.91
C MET A 63 0.74 0.46 -19.00
N ASP A 64 -0.50 0.91 -19.18
CA ASP A 64 -0.86 2.31 -19.04
C ASP A 64 -1.20 2.61 -17.57
N TYR A 65 -0.50 3.56 -17.02
CA TYR A 65 -0.57 3.88 -15.60
C TYR A 65 -0.78 5.37 -15.36
N ARG A 66 -1.66 5.70 -14.40
CA ARG A 66 -1.90 7.08 -13.95
C ARG A 66 -1.11 7.35 -12.69
N ALA A 67 -0.17 8.30 -12.73
CA ALA A 67 0.58 8.73 -11.57
C ALA A 67 -0.34 9.32 -10.50
N GLY A 68 0.00 9.09 -9.22
CA GLY A 68 -0.88 9.48 -8.12
C GLY A 68 -0.93 10.97 -7.86
N TYR A 69 0.19 11.66 -8.03
CA TYR A 69 0.35 13.07 -7.67
C TYR A 69 0.07 13.99 -8.88
N THR A 70 0.70 13.71 -10.00
CA THR A 70 0.58 14.55 -11.24
C THR A 70 -0.64 14.21 -12.06
N LYS A 71 -1.34 13.09 -11.77
CA LYS A 71 -2.40 12.51 -12.61
C LYS A 71 -1.99 12.23 -14.07
N GLU A 72 -0.71 12.35 -14.39
CA GLU A 72 -0.17 12.09 -15.73
C GLU A 72 -0.31 10.61 -16.08
N LYS A 73 -0.69 10.36 -17.31
CA LYS A 73 -0.72 9.02 -17.89
C LYS A 73 0.66 8.71 -18.50
N SER A 74 1.12 7.49 -18.28
CA SER A 74 2.36 7.00 -18.89
C SER A 74 2.20 5.55 -19.32
N SER A 75 2.70 5.21 -20.50
CA SER A 75 2.81 3.83 -20.95
C SER A 75 4.18 3.28 -20.54
N ARG A 76 4.20 2.09 -19.97
CA ARG A 76 5.42 1.49 -19.41
C ARG A 76 5.47 0.01 -19.72
N ARG A 77 6.62 -0.46 -20.22
CA ARG A 77 6.92 -1.88 -20.20
C ARG A 77 7.39 -2.26 -18.80
N VAL A 78 6.77 -3.29 -18.24
CA VAL A 78 7.11 -3.79 -16.92
C VAL A 78 7.21 -5.32 -16.94
N GLU A 79 8.01 -5.87 -16.04
CA GLU A 79 8.15 -7.30 -15.79
C GLU A 79 7.48 -7.60 -14.44
N PRO A 80 6.24 -8.09 -14.40
CA PRO A 80 5.51 -8.37 -13.18
C PRO A 80 6.20 -9.44 -12.33
N VAL A 81 6.42 -9.15 -11.03
CA VAL A 81 7.00 -10.12 -10.10
C VAL A 81 5.93 -10.76 -9.24
N GLY A 82 4.95 -9.97 -8.79
CA GLY A 82 3.87 -10.49 -7.98
C GLY A 82 2.89 -9.42 -7.53
N LEU A 83 1.77 -9.90 -6.99
CA LEU A 83 0.70 -9.06 -6.44
C LEU A 83 0.69 -9.15 -4.92
N TYR A 84 0.44 -8.03 -4.24
CA TYR A 84 0.29 -8.04 -2.79
C TYR A 84 -0.78 -7.05 -2.34
N PHE A 85 -1.37 -7.34 -1.19
CA PHE A 85 -2.41 -6.53 -0.60
C PHE A 85 -1.88 -5.84 0.66
N MET A 86 -1.97 -4.50 0.69
CA MET A 86 -1.51 -3.70 1.82
C MET A 86 -2.39 -2.45 1.94
N ASN A 87 -2.68 -2.02 3.17
CA ASN A 87 -3.47 -0.81 3.44
C ASN A 87 -4.77 -0.75 2.62
N ASN A 88 -5.51 -1.87 2.62
CA ASN A 88 -6.78 -2.04 1.91
C ASN A 88 -6.71 -1.83 0.39
N GLN A 89 -5.54 -2.01 -0.23
CA GLN A 89 -5.29 -1.82 -1.65
C GLN A 89 -4.42 -2.93 -2.22
N TRP A 90 -4.69 -3.27 -3.48
CA TRP A 90 -3.85 -4.18 -4.25
C TRP A 90 -2.74 -3.43 -4.96
N TYR A 91 -1.57 -4.03 -4.95
CA TYR A 91 -0.37 -3.52 -5.58
C TYR A 91 0.28 -4.61 -6.44
N LEU A 92 0.82 -4.19 -7.56
CA LEU A 92 1.74 -4.96 -8.38
C LEU A 92 3.16 -4.53 -8.05
N LEU A 93 4.02 -5.47 -7.69
CA LEU A 93 5.46 -5.28 -7.69
C LEU A 93 6.01 -5.75 -9.03
N ALA A 94 6.72 -4.89 -9.73
CA ALA A 94 7.28 -5.18 -11.04
C ALA A 94 8.61 -4.45 -11.26
N TRP A 95 9.47 -4.98 -12.10
CA TRP A 95 10.59 -4.26 -12.68
C TRP A 95 10.07 -3.30 -13.75
N CYS A 96 10.40 -2.05 -13.63
CA CYS A 96 9.99 -1.01 -14.57
C CYS A 96 11.12 -0.73 -15.56
N CYS A 97 11.02 -1.21 -16.80
CA CYS A 97 12.04 -1.02 -17.83
C CYS A 97 12.35 0.47 -18.14
N LEU A 98 11.37 1.36 -17.92
CA LEU A 98 11.56 2.81 -18.12
C LEU A 98 12.45 3.44 -17.03
N ARG A 99 12.43 2.88 -15.82
CA ARG A 99 13.15 3.43 -14.64
C ARG A 99 14.32 2.59 -14.23
N ASP A 100 14.50 1.43 -14.84
CA ASP A 100 15.54 0.43 -14.55
C ASP A 100 15.60 0.06 -13.06
N ASP A 101 14.39 -0.17 -12.47
CA ASP A 101 14.25 -0.38 -11.02
C ASP A 101 12.92 -1.07 -10.67
N TYR A 102 12.87 -1.74 -9.51
CA TYR A 102 11.64 -2.27 -8.95
C TYR A 102 10.70 -1.16 -8.52
N ARG A 103 9.44 -1.26 -8.93
CA ARG A 103 8.41 -0.27 -8.62
C ARG A 103 7.12 -0.96 -8.19
N THR A 104 6.44 -0.27 -7.29
CA THR A 104 5.12 -0.65 -6.82
C THR A 104 4.06 0.15 -7.58
N PHE A 105 3.10 -0.58 -8.17
CA PHE A 105 1.99 0.00 -8.91
C PHE A 105 0.67 -0.33 -8.23
N LYS A 106 -0.08 0.69 -7.82
CA LYS A 106 -1.42 0.50 -7.24
C LYS A 106 -2.38 0.05 -8.35
N LEU A 107 -3.07 -1.10 -8.17
CA LEU A 107 -3.92 -1.67 -9.22
C LEU A 107 -5.02 -0.72 -9.70
N THR A 108 -5.61 0.06 -8.79
CA THR A 108 -6.65 1.05 -9.14
C THR A 108 -6.18 2.20 -10.02
N ARG A 109 -4.87 2.33 -10.22
CA ARG A 109 -4.26 3.35 -11.10
C ARG A 109 -3.80 2.78 -12.44
N ILE A 110 -3.89 1.47 -12.63
CA ILE A 110 -3.64 0.82 -13.90
C ILE A 110 -4.87 1.06 -14.79
N ILE A 111 -4.66 1.60 -15.96
CA ILE A 111 -5.71 1.90 -16.94
C ILE A 111 -5.92 0.69 -17.85
N SER A 112 -4.82 0.14 -18.36
CA SER A 112 -4.81 -1.01 -19.25
C SER A 112 -3.54 -1.84 -19.05
N VAL A 113 -3.64 -3.13 -19.38
CA VAL A 113 -2.51 -4.07 -19.41
C VAL A 113 -2.62 -4.88 -20.69
N SER A 114 -1.59 -4.85 -21.52
CA SER A 114 -1.45 -5.66 -22.71
C SER A 114 -0.28 -6.61 -22.57
N GLN A 115 -0.51 -7.89 -22.80
CA GLN A 115 0.56 -8.88 -22.82
C GLN A 115 1.49 -8.64 -24.01
N THR A 116 2.77 -8.92 -23.81
CA THR A 116 3.77 -8.93 -24.89
C THR A 116 4.30 -10.35 -25.07
N GLU A 117 4.94 -10.62 -26.21
CA GLU A 117 5.65 -11.86 -26.43
C GLU A 117 7.10 -11.82 -25.88
N GLU A 118 7.54 -10.67 -25.37
CA GLU A 118 8.89 -10.44 -24.90
C GLU A 118 9.11 -11.12 -23.54
N PRO A 119 10.12 -11.99 -23.41
CA PRO A 119 10.48 -12.59 -22.13
C PRO A 119 11.01 -11.53 -21.16
N TYR A 120 11.06 -11.86 -19.88
CA TYR A 120 11.75 -11.03 -18.89
C TYR A 120 13.23 -10.89 -19.25
N THR A 121 13.76 -9.69 -19.09
CA THR A 121 15.19 -9.41 -19.29
C THR A 121 16.02 -9.73 -18.05
N HIS A 122 15.36 -9.85 -16.87
CA HIS A 122 16.00 -10.10 -15.60
C HIS A 122 15.48 -11.36 -14.92
N LYS A 123 16.36 -12.00 -14.14
CA LYS A 123 15.95 -13.03 -13.19
C LYS A 123 15.57 -12.35 -11.87
N HIS A 124 14.28 -12.24 -11.62
CA HIS A 124 13.78 -11.58 -10.42
C HIS A 124 13.87 -12.46 -9.18
N PRO A 125 14.20 -11.87 -8.00
CA PRO A 125 13.99 -12.51 -6.71
C PRO A 125 12.50 -12.77 -6.45
N SER A 126 12.19 -13.61 -5.47
CA SER A 126 10.78 -13.84 -5.09
C SER A 126 10.12 -12.56 -4.57
N LEU A 127 8.80 -12.46 -4.74
CA LEU A 127 8.00 -11.35 -4.19
C LEU A 127 8.29 -11.13 -2.70
N LYS A 128 8.35 -12.22 -1.91
CA LYS A 128 8.64 -12.17 -0.47
C LYS A 128 10.00 -11.55 -0.17
N SER A 129 11.03 -11.92 -0.95
CA SER A 129 12.39 -11.38 -0.79
C SER A 129 12.43 -9.89 -1.09
N LEU A 130 11.80 -9.46 -2.19
CA LEU A 130 11.76 -8.05 -2.58
C LEU A 130 10.95 -7.21 -1.58
N LEU A 131 9.79 -7.69 -1.16
CA LEU A 131 9.00 -7.00 -0.13
C LEU A 131 9.79 -6.92 1.18
N GLY A 132 10.49 -7.99 1.59
CA GLY A 132 11.33 -7.98 2.78
C GLY A 132 12.41 -6.90 2.71
N LYS A 133 13.11 -6.76 1.58
CA LYS A 133 14.10 -5.70 1.38
C LYS A 133 13.47 -4.31 1.39
N MET A 134 12.42 -4.09 0.60
CA MET A 134 11.74 -2.80 0.52
C MET A 134 11.25 -2.31 1.88
N TYR A 135 10.71 -3.21 2.72
CA TYR A 135 10.21 -2.85 4.04
C TYR A 135 11.27 -2.88 5.14
N ALA A 136 12.45 -3.48 4.91
CA ALA A 136 13.59 -3.41 5.82
C ALA A 136 14.42 -2.13 5.61
N GLU A 137 14.44 -1.59 4.37
CA GLU A 137 15.20 -0.41 3.97
C GLU A 137 14.37 0.89 4.04
N ASP A 138 13.03 0.79 4.16
CA ASP A 138 12.19 1.98 4.33
C ASP A 138 12.59 2.72 5.61
N ILE A 139 12.90 4.00 5.46
CA ILE A 139 13.05 4.91 6.60
C ILE A 139 11.72 4.91 7.35
N VAL A 140 11.67 4.16 8.43
CA VAL A 140 10.52 4.09 9.30
C VAL A 140 10.69 5.14 10.38
N TYR A 141 9.92 6.22 10.28
CA TYR A 141 9.85 7.21 11.35
C TYR A 141 9.15 6.60 12.56
N LYS A 142 9.79 6.69 13.71
CA LYS A 142 9.15 6.39 14.99
C LYS A 142 8.43 7.63 15.47
N VAL A 143 7.17 7.47 15.82
CA VAL A 143 6.34 8.57 16.31
C VAL A 143 5.70 8.15 17.61
N THR A 144 5.83 9.00 18.62
CA THR A 144 5.19 8.84 19.93
C THR A 144 4.19 9.97 20.12
N ILE A 145 2.93 9.63 20.37
CA ILE A 145 1.88 10.59 20.67
C ILE A 145 1.12 10.19 21.91
N LYS A 146 0.67 11.17 22.67
CA LYS A 146 -0.33 11.04 23.73
C LYS A 146 -1.70 11.35 23.12
N ILE A 147 -2.72 10.55 23.42
CA ILE A 147 -4.08 10.73 22.94
C ILE A 147 -5.05 10.58 24.11
N GLU A 148 -5.98 11.51 24.27
CA GLU A 148 -7.06 11.39 25.25
C GLU A 148 -7.98 10.21 24.91
N LYS A 149 -8.48 9.49 25.93
CA LYS A 149 -9.30 8.28 25.71
C LYS A 149 -10.53 8.52 24.86
N GLU A 150 -11.14 9.68 24.97
CA GLU A 150 -12.31 10.05 24.18
C GLU A 150 -12.02 10.18 22.68
N ALA A 151 -10.75 10.40 22.28
CA ALA A 151 -10.34 10.51 20.89
C ALA A 151 -9.71 9.21 20.32
N MET A 152 -9.51 8.18 21.15
CA MET A 152 -8.88 6.93 20.72
C MET A 152 -9.63 6.23 19.58
N TYR A 153 -10.96 6.40 19.49
CA TYR A 153 -11.74 5.82 18.40
C TYR A 153 -11.34 6.40 17.03
N LEU A 154 -10.97 7.68 16.96
CA LEU A 154 -10.47 8.33 15.75
C LEU A 154 -9.09 7.78 15.36
N ALA A 155 -8.23 7.60 16.34
CA ALA A 155 -6.90 7.06 16.15
C ALA A 155 -6.92 5.59 15.71
N ARG A 156 -7.75 4.76 16.36
CA ARG A 156 -7.90 3.32 16.04
C ARG A 156 -8.58 3.07 14.69
N GLY A 157 -9.37 4.01 14.18
CA GLY A 157 -10.02 3.92 12.87
C GLY A 157 -9.06 3.99 11.68
N ASN A 158 -7.88 4.52 11.87
CA ASN A 158 -6.91 4.68 10.79
C ASN A 158 -5.90 3.51 10.74
N ARG A 159 -5.73 2.95 9.54
CA ARG A 159 -4.90 1.77 9.29
C ARG A 159 -3.64 2.07 8.47
N TYR A 160 -3.32 3.36 8.25
CA TYR A 160 -2.15 3.75 7.45
C TYR A 160 -0.84 3.72 8.23
N HIS A 161 -0.91 3.92 9.56
CA HIS A 161 0.26 3.96 10.42
C HIS A 161 0.27 2.74 11.33
N ARG A 162 1.43 2.10 11.45
CA ARG A 162 1.56 0.90 12.25
C ARG A 162 1.68 1.28 13.72
N LEU A 163 0.64 1.01 14.50
CA LEU A 163 0.71 1.02 15.96
C LEU A 163 1.62 -0.14 16.40
N VAL A 164 2.68 0.17 17.14
CA VAL A 164 3.67 -0.79 17.64
C VAL A 164 3.38 -1.13 19.08
N GLU A 165 3.09 -0.10 19.88
CA GLU A 165 2.85 -0.23 21.31
C GLU A 165 1.82 0.81 21.75
N GLU A 166 0.97 0.44 22.70
CA GLU A 166 -0.04 1.30 23.31
C GLU A 166 0.00 1.07 24.82
N THR A 167 0.24 2.14 25.57
CA THR A 167 0.20 2.13 27.04
C THR A 167 -0.97 2.97 27.50
N GLU A 168 -1.97 2.35 28.12
CA GLU A 168 -3.16 3.04 28.62
C GLU A 168 -2.95 3.56 30.04
N TYR A 169 -3.45 4.78 30.28
CA TYR A 169 -3.56 5.46 31.57
C TYR A 169 -5.03 5.80 31.83
N ASP A 170 -5.35 6.40 32.97
CA ASP A 170 -6.76 6.67 33.35
C ASP A 170 -7.49 7.54 32.32
N ASP A 171 -6.89 8.64 31.86
CA ASP A 171 -7.53 9.63 30.97
C ASP A 171 -6.94 9.67 29.56
N TYR A 172 -5.83 8.99 29.32
CA TYR A 172 -5.13 9.03 28.04
C TYR A 172 -4.39 7.73 27.72
N ALA A 173 -3.89 7.61 26.51
CA ALA A 173 -2.94 6.57 26.13
C ALA A 173 -1.69 7.19 25.48
N ILE A 174 -0.55 6.55 25.67
CA ILE A 174 0.69 6.80 24.91
C ILE A 174 0.79 5.74 23.84
N CYS A 175 0.87 6.20 22.59
CA CYS A 175 0.89 5.35 21.43
C CYS A 175 2.19 5.54 20.64
N HIS A 176 2.89 4.42 20.37
CA HIS A 176 4.09 4.37 19.56
C HIS A 176 3.74 3.85 18.18
N TYR A 177 4.03 4.64 17.16
CA TYR A 177 3.75 4.32 15.77
C TYR A 177 5.03 4.21 14.95
N HIS A 178 4.97 3.35 13.93
CA HIS A 178 5.90 3.37 12.81
C HIS A 178 5.18 3.88 11.57
N THR A 179 5.77 4.85 10.87
CA THR A 179 5.23 5.42 9.64
C THR A 179 6.30 5.65 8.60
N PHE A 180 5.93 5.55 7.33
CA PHE A 180 6.81 5.83 6.18
C PHE A 180 6.81 7.31 5.77
N SER A 181 5.90 8.11 6.34
CA SER A 181 5.75 9.52 5.98
C SER A 181 5.22 10.31 7.16
N LEU A 182 6.03 11.25 7.67
CA LEU A 182 5.59 12.19 8.68
C LEU A 182 4.51 13.15 8.15
N GLU A 183 4.53 13.47 6.85
CA GLU A 183 3.51 14.31 6.21
C GLU A 183 2.13 13.64 6.23
N LEU A 184 2.04 12.36 5.88
CA LEU A 184 0.78 11.60 5.94
C LEU A 184 0.35 11.38 7.39
N PHE A 185 1.30 11.16 8.30
CA PHE A 185 1.01 11.04 9.72
C PHE A 185 0.44 12.34 10.28
N ALA A 186 1.04 13.50 9.93
CA ALA A 186 0.56 14.81 10.34
C ALA A 186 -0.88 15.07 9.88
N ARG A 187 -1.21 14.73 8.63
CA ARG A 187 -2.58 14.88 8.10
C ARG A 187 -3.59 14.02 8.85
N TRP A 188 -3.21 12.79 9.18
CA TRP A 188 -4.05 11.94 10.01
C TRP A 188 -4.17 12.46 11.44
N TYR A 189 -3.06 12.87 12.05
CA TYR A 189 -3.03 13.42 13.40
C TYR A 189 -3.98 14.62 13.55
N LEU A 190 -4.10 15.46 12.52
CA LEU A 190 -5.02 16.61 12.53
C LEU A 190 -6.50 16.22 12.73
N SER A 191 -6.88 14.97 12.50
CA SER A 191 -8.27 14.53 12.75
C SER A 191 -8.64 14.44 14.23
N PHE A 192 -7.65 14.51 15.14
CA PHE A 192 -7.83 14.49 16.60
C PHE A 192 -6.76 15.33 17.33
N ALA A 193 -6.22 16.34 16.65
CA ALA A 193 -5.10 17.13 17.17
C ALA A 193 -5.48 17.97 18.41
N ASP A 194 -6.74 18.30 18.58
CA ASP A 194 -7.31 18.97 19.75
C ASP A 194 -7.30 18.09 21.01
N LYS A 195 -7.18 16.77 20.84
CA LYS A 195 -7.16 15.73 21.89
C LYS A 195 -5.87 14.92 21.88
N GLY A 196 -4.87 15.37 21.15
CA GLY A 196 -3.60 14.70 20.97
C GLY A 196 -2.42 15.60 21.26
N GLN A 197 -1.32 15.01 21.73
CA GLN A 197 -0.05 15.69 21.92
C GLN A 197 1.06 14.90 21.25
N ILE A 198 1.81 15.52 20.34
CA ILE A 198 3.01 14.93 19.75
C ILE A 198 4.14 14.99 20.79
N ILE A 199 4.66 13.84 21.20
CA ILE A 199 5.81 13.73 22.07
C ILE A 199 7.06 13.78 21.20
N GLU A 200 7.17 12.91 20.20
CA GLU A 200 8.28 12.83 19.25
C GLU A 200 7.82 12.27 17.90
N PRO A 201 8.52 12.56 16.82
CA PRO A 201 9.69 13.43 16.71
C PRO A 201 9.30 14.93 16.62
N VAL A 202 10.27 15.82 16.85
CA VAL A 202 10.01 17.27 16.80
C VAL A 202 9.63 17.74 15.40
N GLU A 203 10.21 17.14 14.36
CA GLU A 203 9.93 17.45 12.95
C GLU A 203 8.44 17.29 12.61
N LEU A 204 7.75 16.38 13.28
CA LEU A 204 6.31 16.18 13.09
C LEU A 204 5.51 17.41 13.56
N LYS A 205 5.96 18.07 14.65
CA LYS A 205 5.30 19.30 15.15
C LYS A 205 5.40 20.43 14.14
N ASP A 206 6.55 20.55 13.48
CA ASP A 206 6.78 21.58 12.46
C ASP A 206 5.91 21.34 11.21
N ILE A 207 5.75 20.07 10.81
CA ILE A 207 4.89 19.69 9.69
C ILE A 207 3.43 20.00 10.02
N VAL A 208 2.96 19.62 11.22
CA VAL A 208 1.58 19.91 11.67
C VAL A 208 1.33 21.42 11.70
N LYS A 209 2.27 22.20 12.24
CA LYS A 209 2.14 23.66 12.26
C LYS A 209 2.01 24.25 10.86
N LYS A 210 2.86 23.85 9.91
CA LYS A 210 2.76 24.28 8.51
C LYS A 210 1.42 23.92 7.87
N LEU A 211 0.88 22.75 8.18
CA LEU A 211 -0.44 22.32 7.67
C LEU A 211 -1.55 23.21 8.25
N ILE A 212 -1.51 23.53 9.55
CA ILE A 212 -2.49 24.41 10.20
C ILE A 212 -2.41 25.81 9.58
N ASP A 213 -1.20 26.39 9.43
CA ASP A 213 -0.99 27.69 8.82
C ASP A 213 -1.53 27.71 7.37
N SER A 214 -1.32 26.64 6.63
CA SER A 214 -1.89 26.48 5.27
C SER A 214 -3.42 26.42 5.27
N ILE A 215 -4.02 25.66 6.18
CA ILE A 215 -5.49 25.53 6.29
C ILE A 215 -6.10 26.90 6.62
N THR A 216 -5.55 27.64 7.59
CA THR A 216 -6.02 28.98 7.97
C THR A 216 -5.89 29.99 6.83
N SER A 217 -4.88 29.87 5.98
CA SER A 217 -4.70 30.77 4.82
C SER A 217 -5.72 30.53 3.69
N TYR A 218 -6.39 29.38 3.64
CA TYR A 218 -7.39 29.04 2.63
C TYR A 218 -8.82 29.50 2.98
N GLY A 219 -9.03 30.18 4.10
CA GLY A 219 -10.29 30.89 4.34
C GLY A 219 -11.15 30.32 5.47
N PHE A 220 -10.56 30.21 6.63
CA PHE A 220 -11.29 30.23 7.90
C PHE A 220 -11.11 31.59 8.56
#